data_5a7810e9f4f454f743b398dbc8e4a059
#
_entry.id   5a7810e9f4f454f743b398dbc8e4a059
#
_cell.length_a   1.000
_cell.length_b   1.000
_cell.length_c   1.000
_cell.angle_alpha   90.00
_cell.angle_beta   90.00
_cell.angle_gamma   90.00
#
_symmetry.space_group_name_H-M   'P 1'
#
loop_
_entity.id
_entity.type
_entity.pdbx_description
1 polymer ?
#
loop_
_entity_poly.entity_id
_entity_poly.type
_entity_poly.pdbx_seq_one_letter_code
_entity_poly.pdbx_strand_id
1 'polypeptide(L)'
;MNLYYLLFYFIIYAFLGWCTEVVYAAVNTGTFVNRGFLNGPVCPIYGFGIAAITALLAPVSNNLALLFAGSAVITSLIELITGWIMEKAFHTRWWDYSDIPFNIGGYICLKFSIAWGIACVMIMDIIHPVIQDIILKVDFKTGKIILSVALAAISVDCVATVQSVLKLNRQLRQINYIASKIRALSDDIGQVLYSESISLMEKGEEVKATFEDQKTSINELLDEKISDAENSIVKLKSNLNEKTSKLKSDRELYTEKLEDLMNNPFFGQKRLLKAFPNLKSTNYAHDLEELKKKIFKNK
;
A
#
# COMPACT_ATOMS: atom_id res chain seq x y z
N MET A 1 -33.42 20.30 -7.30
CA MET A 1 -32.51 20.21 -8.47
C MET A 1 -32.66 18.84 -9.13
N ASN A 2 -32.64 18.76 -10.47
CA ASN A 2 -32.86 17.49 -11.20
C ASN A 2 -31.57 16.65 -11.15
N LEU A 3 -31.70 15.32 -10.85
CA LEU A 3 -30.59 14.36 -10.82
C LEU A 3 -29.74 14.37 -12.11
N TYR A 4 -30.37 14.60 -13.25
CA TYR A 4 -29.71 14.73 -14.55
C TYR A 4 -28.57 15.77 -14.53
N TYR A 5 -28.83 16.96 -14.02
CA TYR A 5 -27.83 18.02 -13.93
C TYR A 5 -26.74 17.70 -12.88
N LEU A 6 -27.12 17.11 -11.76
CA LEU A 6 -26.15 16.70 -10.74
C LEU A 6 -25.15 15.65 -11.27
N LEU A 7 -25.62 14.73 -12.08
CA LEU A 7 -24.74 13.74 -12.72
C LEU A 7 -23.77 14.38 -13.72
N PHE A 8 -24.23 15.39 -14.49
CA PHE A 8 -23.33 16.14 -15.35
C PHE A 8 -22.28 16.90 -14.53
N TYR A 9 -22.68 17.59 -13.48
CA TYR A 9 -21.74 18.28 -12.58
C TYR A 9 -20.74 17.30 -11.99
N PHE A 10 -21.20 16.16 -11.51
CA PHE A 10 -20.32 15.10 -11.00
C PHE A 10 -19.24 14.72 -12.03
N ILE A 11 -19.63 14.39 -13.27
CA ILE A 11 -18.66 13.93 -14.29
C ILE A 11 -17.69 15.03 -14.67
N ILE A 12 -18.19 16.24 -14.94
CA ILE A 12 -17.37 17.37 -15.38
C ILE A 12 -16.39 17.77 -14.29
N TYR A 13 -16.84 17.92 -13.05
CA TYR A 13 -15.96 18.30 -11.96
C TYR A 13 -15.02 17.18 -11.49
N ALA A 14 -15.40 15.94 -11.65
CA ALA A 14 -14.47 14.83 -11.44
C ALA A 14 -13.34 14.82 -12.48
N PHE A 15 -13.63 15.20 -13.74
CA PHE A 15 -12.61 15.38 -14.78
C PHE A 15 -11.73 16.62 -14.50
N LEU A 16 -12.32 17.77 -14.19
CA LEU A 16 -11.58 18.99 -13.88
C LEU A 16 -10.70 18.82 -12.63
N GLY A 17 -11.21 18.13 -11.62
CA GLY A 17 -10.42 17.77 -10.42
C GLY A 17 -9.24 16.89 -10.76
N TRP A 18 -9.41 15.92 -11.67
CA TRP A 18 -8.30 15.13 -12.18
C TRP A 18 -7.26 16.00 -12.90
N CYS A 19 -7.70 16.93 -13.77
CA CYS A 19 -6.79 17.88 -14.43
C CYS A 19 -5.97 18.67 -13.39
N THR A 20 -6.61 19.16 -12.33
CA THR A 20 -5.94 19.90 -11.24
C THR A 20 -4.87 19.04 -10.56
N GLU A 21 -5.16 17.77 -10.25
CA GLU A 21 -4.21 16.84 -9.66
C GLU A 21 -3.01 16.54 -10.57
N VAL A 22 -3.26 16.37 -11.86
CA VAL A 22 -2.19 16.14 -12.85
C VAL A 22 -1.29 17.37 -12.98
N VAL A 23 -1.87 18.55 -13.06
CA VAL A 23 -1.11 19.81 -13.10
C VAL A 23 -0.28 20.00 -11.82
N TYR A 24 -0.89 19.79 -10.66
CA TYR A 24 -0.18 19.82 -9.39
C TYR A 24 1.01 18.86 -9.35
N ALA A 25 0.81 17.62 -9.81
CA ALA A 25 1.88 16.64 -9.88
C ALA A 25 2.97 17.06 -10.88
N ALA A 26 2.60 17.54 -12.06
CA ALA A 26 3.54 17.97 -13.08
C ALA A 26 4.43 19.13 -12.61
N VAL A 27 3.84 20.10 -11.91
CA VAL A 27 4.59 21.24 -11.32
C VAL A 27 5.59 20.77 -10.27
N ASN A 28 5.18 19.83 -9.39
CA ASN A 28 6.03 19.36 -8.30
C ASN A 28 7.09 18.31 -8.71
N THR A 29 6.81 17.49 -9.73
CA THR A 29 7.70 16.36 -10.09
C THR A 29 8.37 16.52 -11.45
N GLY A 30 8.01 17.53 -12.24
CA GLY A 30 8.48 17.71 -13.61
C GLY A 30 8.00 16.64 -14.60
N THR A 31 7.10 15.74 -14.19
CA THR A 31 6.62 14.62 -15.02
C THR A 31 5.11 14.47 -14.94
N PHE A 32 4.52 13.96 -16.04
CA PHE A 32 3.11 13.59 -16.02
C PHE A 32 2.89 12.40 -15.06
N VAL A 33 1.96 12.59 -14.11
CA VAL A 33 1.52 11.56 -13.18
C VAL A 33 -0.01 11.56 -13.14
N ASN A 34 -0.64 10.45 -13.51
CA ASN A 34 -2.08 10.29 -13.26
C ASN A 34 -2.31 10.07 -11.76
N ARG A 35 -2.68 11.12 -11.04
CA ARG A 35 -2.95 11.12 -9.59
C ARG A 35 -4.39 10.75 -9.22
N GLY A 36 -5.25 10.44 -10.19
CA GLY A 36 -6.58 9.93 -9.91
C GLY A 36 -6.54 8.59 -9.16
N PHE A 37 -7.52 8.37 -8.27
CA PHE A 37 -7.75 7.03 -7.72
C PHE A 37 -8.06 6.05 -8.84
N LEU A 38 -8.93 6.43 -9.78
CA LEU A 38 -9.28 5.66 -10.95
C LEU A 38 -8.14 5.62 -11.99
N ASN A 39 -8.17 4.65 -12.90
CA ASN A 39 -7.19 4.55 -13.98
C ASN A 39 -7.42 5.63 -15.04
N GLY A 40 -8.68 5.96 -15.30
CA GLY A 40 -9.08 7.02 -16.24
C GLY A 40 -8.90 8.43 -15.67
N PRO A 41 -9.17 9.44 -16.48
CA PRO A 41 -8.98 10.85 -16.15
C PRO A 41 -10.12 11.39 -15.26
N VAL A 42 -10.34 10.77 -14.12
CA VAL A 42 -11.46 11.09 -13.22
C VAL A 42 -11.05 11.00 -11.76
N CYS A 43 -11.35 12.04 -10.98
CA CYS A 43 -11.23 12.08 -9.53
C CYS A 43 -12.63 12.24 -8.90
N PRO A 44 -13.33 11.16 -8.56
CA PRO A 44 -14.74 11.20 -8.12
C PRO A 44 -15.01 12.13 -6.92
N ILE A 45 -14.06 12.26 -5.99
CA ILE A 45 -14.22 13.09 -4.79
C ILE A 45 -14.53 14.57 -5.13
N TYR A 46 -13.92 15.10 -6.19
CA TYR A 46 -14.19 16.47 -6.66
C TYR A 46 -15.59 16.59 -7.25
N GLY A 47 -16.02 15.59 -8.04
CA GLY A 47 -17.36 15.53 -8.59
C GLY A 47 -18.43 15.48 -7.49
N PHE A 48 -18.24 14.60 -6.50
CA PHE A 48 -19.15 14.54 -5.33
C PHE A 48 -19.16 15.85 -4.54
N GLY A 49 -17.99 16.47 -4.34
CA GLY A 49 -17.87 17.73 -3.63
C GLY A 49 -18.72 18.84 -4.26
N ILE A 50 -18.51 19.10 -5.54
CA ILE A 50 -19.24 20.18 -6.24
C ILE A 50 -20.72 19.81 -6.43
N ALA A 51 -21.06 18.56 -6.72
CA ALA A 51 -22.47 18.17 -6.82
C ALA A 51 -23.20 18.36 -5.48
N ALA A 52 -22.58 18.03 -4.35
CA ALA A 52 -23.16 18.25 -3.02
C ALA A 52 -23.29 19.75 -2.70
N ILE A 53 -22.27 20.58 -2.99
CA ILE A 53 -22.31 22.02 -2.80
C ILE A 53 -23.44 22.64 -3.62
N THR A 54 -23.53 22.28 -4.91
CA THR A 54 -24.57 22.77 -5.80
C THR A 54 -25.96 22.35 -5.32
N ALA A 55 -26.11 21.12 -4.79
CA ALA A 55 -27.39 20.64 -4.27
C ALA A 55 -27.81 21.32 -2.97
N LEU A 56 -26.88 21.54 -2.05
CA LEU A 56 -27.17 21.94 -0.68
C LEU A 56 -27.05 23.45 -0.46
N LEU A 57 -26.13 24.12 -1.17
CA LEU A 57 -25.84 25.54 -0.98
C LEU A 57 -26.47 26.46 -2.05
N ALA A 58 -27.25 25.93 -3.01
CA ALA A 58 -27.96 26.73 -3.99
C ALA A 58 -28.78 27.89 -3.36
N PRO A 59 -29.52 27.70 -2.23
CA PRO A 59 -30.28 28.78 -1.64
C PRO A 59 -29.45 29.95 -1.08
N VAL A 60 -28.18 29.68 -0.75
CA VAL A 60 -27.25 30.64 -0.12
C VAL A 60 -26.10 31.04 -1.03
N SER A 61 -26.13 30.67 -2.30
CA SER A 61 -25.07 30.94 -3.28
C SER A 61 -24.72 32.41 -3.44
N ASN A 62 -25.69 33.34 -3.22
CA ASN A 62 -25.49 34.76 -3.29
C ASN A 62 -24.76 35.37 -2.06
N ASN A 63 -24.58 34.57 -0.99
CA ASN A 63 -23.83 35.00 0.19
C ASN A 63 -22.49 34.32 0.23
N LEU A 64 -21.43 35.01 -0.17
CA LEU A 64 -20.07 34.45 -0.26
C LEU A 64 -19.57 33.87 1.08
N ALA A 65 -19.92 34.48 2.21
CA ALA A 65 -19.50 34.01 3.53
C ALA A 65 -20.17 32.65 3.89
N LEU A 66 -21.47 32.53 3.62
CA LEU A 66 -22.22 31.27 3.84
C LEU A 66 -21.78 30.19 2.82
N LEU A 67 -21.55 30.57 1.58
CA LEU A 67 -21.04 29.70 0.56
C LEU A 67 -19.64 29.15 0.94
N PHE A 68 -18.73 30.01 1.39
CA PHE A 68 -17.41 29.62 1.89
C PHE A 68 -17.50 28.67 3.07
N ALA A 69 -18.22 29.07 4.13
CA ALA A 69 -18.32 28.25 5.34
C ALA A 69 -18.99 26.89 5.07
N GLY A 70 -20.11 26.90 4.32
CA GLY A 70 -20.80 25.67 3.93
C GLY A 70 -19.94 24.76 3.04
N SER A 71 -19.22 25.34 2.08
CA SER A 71 -18.30 24.58 1.22
C SER A 71 -17.15 23.96 2.01
N ALA A 72 -16.52 24.72 2.91
CA ALA A 72 -15.46 24.20 3.76
C ALA A 72 -15.94 23.02 4.63
N VAL A 73 -17.14 23.10 5.19
CA VAL A 73 -17.74 22.03 5.99
C VAL A 73 -18.07 20.81 5.11
N ILE A 74 -18.75 21.00 3.97
CA ILE A 74 -19.18 19.90 3.09
C ILE A 74 -17.96 19.17 2.52
N THR A 75 -16.96 19.89 2.02
CA THR A 75 -15.76 19.29 1.46
C THR A 75 -14.96 18.52 2.52
N SER A 76 -14.83 19.09 3.72
CA SER A 76 -14.15 18.41 4.84
C SER A 76 -14.89 17.15 5.28
N LEU A 77 -16.23 17.15 5.31
CA LEU A 77 -17.01 15.94 5.60
C LEU A 77 -16.83 14.88 4.53
N ILE A 78 -16.85 15.24 3.26
CA ILE A 78 -16.62 14.31 2.15
C ILE A 78 -15.20 13.73 2.23
N GLU A 79 -14.19 14.55 2.48
CA GLU A 79 -12.80 14.13 2.62
C GLU A 79 -12.61 13.18 3.81
N LEU A 80 -13.20 13.51 4.98
CA LEU A 80 -13.17 12.69 6.18
C LEU A 80 -13.82 11.32 5.95
N ILE A 81 -15.05 11.32 5.40
CA ILE A 81 -15.80 10.09 5.15
C ILE A 81 -15.06 9.24 4.11
N THR A 82 -14.59 9.84 3.03
CA THR A 82 -13.84 9.13 1.97
C THR A 82 -12.56 8.53 2.53
N GLY A 83 -11.75 9.29 3.27
CA GLY A 83 -10.51 8.81 3.87
C GLY A 83 -10.75 7.66 4.84
N TRP A 84 -11.76 7.79 5.69
CA TRP A 84 -12.15 6.75 6.65
C TRP A 84 -12.65 5.47 5.97
N ILE A 85 -13.53 5.59 4.96
CA ILE A 85 -14.04 4.43 4.21
C ILE A 85 -12.89 3.73 3.48
N MET A 86 -12.03 4.48 2.81
CA MET A 86 -10.91 3.92 2.05
C MET A 86 -9.91 3.21 2.97
N GLU A 87 -9.60 3.76 4.15
CA GLU A 87 -8.73 3.11 5.11
C GLU A 87 -9.37 1.82 5.66
N LYS A 88 -10.66 1.85 6.00
CA LYS A 88 -11.38 0.65 6.49
C LYS A 88 -11.52 -0.43 5.43
N ALA A 89 -11.82 -0.05 4.18
CA ALA A 89 -12.02 -0.99 3.08
C ALA A 89 -10.69 -1.59 2.56
N PHE A 90 -9.65 -0.78 2.51
CA PHE A 90 -8.40 -1.17 1.87
C PHE A 90 -7.21 -1.29 2.83
N HIS A 91 -7.38 -1.03 4.14
CA HIS A 91 -6.30 -1.01 5.13
C HIS A 91 -5.08 -0.18 4.66
N THR A 92 -5.38 0.95 4.00
CA THR A 92 -4.37 1.77 3.34
C THR A 92 -4.78 3.23 3.42
N ARG A 93 -3.88 4.10 3.89
CA ARG A 93 -4.03 5.56 3.88
C ARG A 93 -3.50 6.12 2.58
N TRP A 94 -4.33 6.87 1.87
CA TRP A 94 -4.01 7.49 0.58
C TRP A 94 -3.37 8.85 0.75
N TRP A 95 -3.73 9.56 1.82
CA TRP A 95 -3.12 10.80 2.32
C TRP A 95 -3.10 10.75 3.84
N ASP A 96 -2.25 11.58 4.43
CA ASP A 96 -2.10 11.63 5.88
C ASP A 96 -1.68 13.04 6.29
N TYR A 97 -2.57 13.73 6.99
CA TYR A 97 -2.34 15.07 7.52
C TYR A 97 -1.99 15.08 9.01
N SER A 98 -1.59 13.95 9.58
CA SER A 98 -1.29 13.84 11.01
C SER A 98 -0.22 14.81 11.48
N ASP A 99 0.72 15.17 10.60
CA ASP A 99 1.81 16.11 10.89
C ASP A 99 1.38 17.60 10.73
N ILE A 100 0.14 17.86 10.28
CA ILE A 100 -0.36 19.23 10.06
C ILE A 100 -1.22 19.65 11.27
N PRO A 101 -1.01 20.85 11.84
CA PRO A 101 -1.81 21.35 12.95
C PRO A 101 -3.31 21.39 12.65
N PHE A 102 -4.14 21.21 13.68
CA PHE A 102 -5.60 21.20 13.59
C PHE A 102 -6.14 20.15 12.61
N ASN A 103 -5.53 18.95 12.61
CA ASN A 103 -6.06 17.81 11.88
C ASN A 103 -7.05 16.98 12.73
N ILE A 104 -7.92 16.23 12.06
CA ILE A 104 -8.82 15.26 12.69
C ILE A 104 -8.47 13.88 12.14
N GLY A 105 -7.78 13.09 12.97
CA GLY A 105 -7.38 11.72 12.64
C GLY A 105 -6.45 11.59 11.43
N GLY A 106 -5.83 12.69 10.97
CA GLY A 106 -5.00 12.71 9.77
C GLY A 106 -5.80 12.70 8.46
N TYR A 107 -7.13 12.65 8.52
CA TYR A 107 -7.98 12.63 7.31
C TYR A 107 -8.24 14.02 6.75
N ILE A 108 -8.46 15.00 7.62
CA ILE A 108 -8.70 16.41 7.28
C ILE A 108 -7.86 17.33 8.15
N CYS A 109 -7.59 18.55 7.69
CA CYS A 109 -6.97 19.60 8.50
C CYS A 109 -7.51 20.99 8.13
N LEU A 110 -7.47 21.90 9.09
CA LEU A 110 -8.03 23.26 8.94
C LEU A 110 -7.43 23.99 7.72
N LYS A 111 -6.13 23.83 7.47
CA LYS A 111 -5.46 24.46 6.33
C LYS A 111 -6.11 24.08 4.99
N PHE A 112 -6.36 22.80 4.76
CA PHE A 112 -6.96 22.32 3.51
C PHE A 112 -8.47 22.56 3.49
N SER A 113 -9.17 22.53 4.63
CA SER A 113 -10.58 22.90 4.71
C SER A 113 -10.82 24.33 4.26
N ILE A 114 -9.96 25.26 4.69
CA ILE A 114 -10.02 26.67 4.25
C ILE A 114 -9.69 26.77 2.74
N ALA A 115 -8.65 26.11 2.29
CA ALA A 115 -8.27 26.13 0.87
C ALA A 115 -9.40 25.60 -0.04
N TRP A 116 -10.04 24.50 0.34
CA TRP A 116 -11.19 23.96 -0.39
C TRP A 116 -12.40 24.89 -0.34
N GLY A 117 -12.67 25.53 0.80
CA GLY A 117 -13.72 26.55 0.91
C GLY A 117 -13.53 27.69 -0.09
N ILE A 118 -12.30 28.25 -0.18
CA ILE A 118 -11.95 29.30 -1.13
C ILE A 118 -12.09 28.81 -2.58
N ALA A 119 -11.54 27.63 -2.89
CA ALA A 119 -11.61 27.06 -4.22
C ALA A 119 -13.07 26.84 -4.67
N CYS A 120 -13.93 26.36 -3.77
CA CYS A 120 -15.35 26.15 -4.07
C CYS A 120 -16.10 27.45 -4.32
N VAL A 121 -15.79 28.54 -3.59
CA VAL A 121 -16.37 29.86 -3.88
C VAL A 121 -15.98 30.31 -5.29
N MET A 122 -14.70 30.24 -5.65
CA MET A 122 -14.24 30.58 -7.00
C MET A 122 -14.89 29.72 -8.09
N ILE A 123 -15.03 28.43 -7.84
CA ILE A 123 -15.67 27.50 -8.77
C ILE A 123 -17.14 27.87 -8.93
N MET A 124 -17.87 28.08 -7.85
CA MET A 124 -19.31 28.36 -7.89
C MET A 124 -19.65 29.71 -8.49
N ASP A 125 -18.80 30.73 -8.29
CA ASP A 125 -19.03 32.10 -8.78
C ASP A 125 -18.58 32.27 -10.25
N ILE A 126 -17.49 31.63 -10.66
CA ILE A 126 -16.86 31.85 -11.98
C ILE A 126 -17.09 30.70 -12.93
N ILE A 127 -16.76 29.48 -12.51
CA ILE A 127 -16.70 28.31 -13.41
C ILE A 127 -18.08 27.65 -13.57
N HIS A 128 -18.82 27.54 -12.47
CA HIS A 128 -20.10 26.82 -12.47
C HIS A 128 -21.16 27.44 -13.38
N PRO A 129 -21.34 28.77 -13.47
CA PRO A 129 -22.28 29.38 -14.40
C PRO A 129 -21.97 29.01 -15.87
N VAL A 130 -20.70 29.03 -16.25
CA VAL A 130 -20.27 28.66 -17.61
C VAL A 130 -20.58 27.19 -17.91
N ILE A 131 -20.28 26.29 -16.98
CA ILE A 131 -20.58 24.85 -17.11
C ILE A 131 -22.10 24.64 -17.20
N GLN A 132 -22.87 25.33 -16.38
CA GLN A 132 -24.33 25.24 -16.39
C GLN A 132 -24.89 25.66 -17.77
N ASP A 133 -24.41 26.78 -18.33
CA ASP A 133 -24.81 27.24 -19.64
C ASP A 133 -24.47 26.24 -20.77
N ILE A 134 -23.32 25.60 -20.67
CA ILE A 134 -22.94 24.56 -21.62
C ILE A 134 -23.89 23.35 -21.53
N ILE A 135 -24.18 22.88 -20.31
CA ILE A 135 -25.05 21.73 -20.11
C ILE A 135 -26.48 22.01 -20.58
N LEU A 136 -26.99 23.23 -20.35
CA LEU A 136 -28.33 23.63 -20.78
C LEU A 136 -28.49 23.65 -22.29
N LYS A 137 -27.41 23.80 -23.06
CA LYS A 137 -27.41 23.75 -24.55
C LYS A 137 -27.38 22.30 -25.07
N VAL A 138 -27.09 21.31 -24.24
CA VAL A 138 -27.07 19.90 -24.67
C VAL A 138 -28.48 19.35 -24.76
N ASP A 139 -28.85 18.85 -25.94
CA ASP A 139 -30.13 18.15 -26.12
C ASP A 139 -30.30 17.01 -25.10
N PHE A 140 -31.51 16.88 -24.56
CA PHE A 140 -31.75 15.92 -23.45
C PHE A 140 -31.51 14.46 -23.82
N LYS A 141 -31.80 14.05 -25.09
CA LYS A 141 -31.54 12.69 -25.52
C LYS A 141 -30.03 12.43 -25.62
N THR A 142 -29.33 13.35 -26.29
CA THR A 142 -27.86 13.32 -26.40
C THR A 142 -27.19 13.33 -25.04
N GLY A 143 -27.65 14.17 -24.13
CA GLY A 143 -27.14 14.24 -22.78
C GLY A 143 -27.32 12.94 -21.99
N LYS A 144 -28.46 12.27 -22.10
CA LYS A 144 -28.66 10.95 -21.49
C LYS A 144 -27.68 9.89 -22.02
N ILE A 145 -27.41 9.89 -23.33
CA ILE A 145 -26.45 8.97 -23.93
C ILE A 145 -25.05 9.24 -23.38
N ILE A 146 -24.60 10.51 -23.35
CA ILE A 146 -23.30 10.92 -22.81
C ILE A 146 -23.17 10.47 -21.35
N LEU A 147 -24.17 10.77 -20.51
CA LEU A 147 -24.18 10.36 -19.09
C LEU A 147 -24.11 8.85 -18.93
N SER A 148 -24.90 8.10 -19.70
CA SER A 148 -24.93 6.64 -19.59
C SER A 148 -23.58 6.02 -19.94
N VAL A 149 -22.94 6.49 -21.02
CA VAL A 149 -21.62 6.01 -21.46
C VAL A 149 -20.54 6.40 -20.44
N ALA A 150 -20.53 7.65 -19.97
CA ALA A 150 -19.56 8.11 -19.00
C ALA A 150 -19.69 7.38 -17.65
N LEU A 151 -20.91 7.20 -17.14
CA LEU A 151 -21.15 6.48 -15.89
C LEU A 151 -20.79 4.99 -16.01
N ALA A 152 -21.09 4.36 -17.14
CA ALA A 152 -20.67 2.98 -17.40
C ALA A 152 -19.14 2.86 -17.41
N ALA A 153 -18.44 3.76 -18.11
CA ALA A 153 -16.98 3.79 -18.15
C ALA A 153 -16.36 3.99 -16.75
N ILE A 154 -16.88 4.95 -15.97
CA ILE A 154 -16.43 5.21 -14.60
C ILE A 154 -16.68 3.98 -13.71
N SER A 155 -17.82 3.31 -13.85
CA SER A 155 -18.16 2.12 -13.07
C SER A 155 -17.21 0.96 -13.35
N VAL A 156 -16.93 0.68 -14.63
CA VAL A 156 -15.96 -0.35 -15.03
C VAL A 156 -14.57 -0.03 -14.50
N ASP A 157 -14.12 1.21 -14.62
CA ASP A 157 -12.81 1.63 -14.11
C ASP A 157 -12.75 1.56 -12.59
N CYS A 158 -13.82 1.91 -11.89
CA CYS A 158 -13.92 1.77 -10.43
C CYS A 158 -13.70 0.30 -10.01
N VAL A 159 -14.39 -0.64 -10.66
CA VAL A 159 -14.22 -2.07 -10.39
C VAL A 159 -12.79 -2.52 -10.65
N ALA A 160 -12.20 -2.14 -11.78
CA ALA A 160 -10.83 -2.48 -12.13
C ALA A 160 -9.81 -1.90 -11.13
N THR A 161 -10.02 -0.65 -10.70
CA THR A 161 -9.16 0.00 -9.71
C THR A 161 -9.26 -0.67 -8.34
N VAL A 162 -10.48 -0.94 -7.86
CA VAL A 162 -10.70 -1.66 -6.59
C VAL A 162 -10.02 -3.03 -6.62
N GLN A 163 -10.16 -3.78 -7.71
CA GLN A 163 -9.47 -5.08 -7.87
C GLN A 163 -7.94 -4.92 -7.80
N SER A 164 -7.39 -3.86 -8.39
CA SER A 164 -5.95 -3.57 -8.34
C SER A 164 -5.48 -3.28 -6.92
N VAL A 165 -6.24 -2.51 -6.13
CA VAL A 165 -5.93 -2.23 -4.73
C VAL A 165 -6.02 -3.48 -3.86
N LEU A 166 -7.06 -4.30 -4.04
CA LEU A 166 -7.21 -5.57 -3.33
C LEU A 166 -6.08 -6.55 -3.68
N LYS A 167 -5.63 -6.56 -4.94
CA LYS A 167 -4.48 -7.35 -5.38
C LYS A 167 -3.18 -6.88 -4.72
N LEU A 168 -2.97 -5.57 -4.60
CA LEU A 168 -1.83 -5.01 -3.88
C LEU A 168 -1.82 -5.46 -2.41
N ASN A 169 -2.95 -5.36 -1.71
CA ASN A 169 -3.04 -5.79 -0.32
C ASN A 169 -2.79 -7.29 -0.14
N ARG A 170 -3.26 -8.10 -1.07
CA ARG A 170 -3.01 -9.55 -1.08
C ARG A 170 -1.53 -9.85 -1.29
N GLN A 171 -0.88 -9.13 -2.21
CA GLN A 171 0.55 -9.26 -2.46
C GLN A 171 1.38 -8.86 -1.23
N LEU A 172 1.05 -7.73 -0.57
CA LEU A 172 1.73 -7.30 0.66
C LEU A 172 1.61 -8.34 1.78
N ARG A 173 0.42 -8.93 1.95
CA ARG A 173 0.23 -10.03 2.91
C ARG A 173 1.09 -11.25 2.58
N GLN A 174 1.22 -11.61 1.30
CA GLN A 174 2.09 -12.72 0.87
C GLN A 174 3.56 -12.40 1.13
N ILE A 175 4.02 -11.18 0.81
CA ILE A 175 5.38 -10.71 1.08
C ILE A 175 5.67 -10.82 2.58
N ASN A 176 4.81 -10.30 3.43
CA ASN A 176 4.97 -10.36 4.89
C ASN A 176 5.03 -11.81 5.40
N TYR A 177 4.13 -12.68 4.93
CA TYR A 177 4.13 -14.09 5.30
C TYR A 177 5.44 -14.80 4.89
N ILE A 178 5.91 -14.59 3.67
CA ILE A 178 7.15 -15.20 3.18
C ILE A 178 8.36 -14.64 3.93
N ALA A 179 8.42 -13.33 4.17
CA ALA A 179 9.49 -12.71 4.94
C ALA A 179 9.55 -13.26 6.37
N SER A 180 8.39 -13.48 7.02
CA SER A 180 8.33 -14.10 8.35
C SER A 180 8.82 -15.56 8.35
N LYS A 181 8.52 -16.33 7.29
CA LYS A 181 9.02 -17.70 7.13
C LYS A 181 10.53 -17.74 6.93
N ILE A 182 11.08 -16.82 6.14
CA ILE A 182 12.54 -16.72 5.93
C ILE A 182 13.24 -16.41 7.27
N ARG A 183 12.68 -15.51 8.09
CA ARG A 183 13.22 -15.23 9.43
C ARG A 183 13.19 -16.46 10.32
N ALA A 184 12.05 -17.13 10.43
CA ALA A 184 11.92 -18.33 11.25
C ALA A 184 12.91 -19.43 10.82
N LEU A 185 13.05 -19.68 9.51
CA LEU A 185 14.05 -20.63 9.00
C LEU A 185 15.49 -20.20 9.30
N SER A 186 15.78 -18.90 9.30
CA SER A 186 17.11 -18.38 9.65
C SER A 186 17.39 -18.57 11.14
N ASP A 187 16.40 -18.36 12.01
CA ASP A 187 16.50 -18.56 13.45
C ASP A 187 16.67 -20.06 13.76
N ASP A 188 15.91 -20.93 13.08
CA ASP A 188 16.03 -22.41 13.22
C ASP A 188 17.43 -22.88 12.81
N ILE A 189 17.97 -22.35 11.70
CA ILE A 189 19.35 -22.67 11.26
C ILE A 189 20.35 -22.23 12.35
N GLY A 190 20.20 -21.01 12.88
CA GLY A 190 21.05 -20.51 13.96
C GLY A 190 20.99 -21.37 15.20
N GLN A 191 19.80 -21.78 15.62
CA GLN A 191 19.59 -22.60 16.78
C GLN A 191 20.16 -24.02 16.62
N VAL A 192 19.99 -24.64 15.45
CA VAL A 192 20.58 -25.94 15.14
C VAL A 192 22.10 -25.87 15.18
N LEU A 193 22.71 -24.87 14.54
CA LEU A 193 24.16 -24.68 14.56
C LEU A 193 24.70 -24.44 15.97
N TYR A 194 24.00 -23.68 16.80
CA TYR A 194 24.40 -23.40 18.17
C TYR A 194 24.34 -24.65 19.04
N SER A 195 23.21 -25.35 19.06
CA SER A 195 23.01 -26.55 19.90
C SER A 195 24.00 -27.67 19.58
N GLU A 196 24.26 -27.87 18.28
CA GLU A 196 25.20 -28.89 17.83
C GLU A 196 26.67 -28.51 18.07
N SER A 197 26.98 -27.19 18.00
CA SER A 197 28.33 -26.72 18.36
C SER A 197 28.63 -26.96 19.83
N ILE A 198 27.66 -26.74 20.72
CA ILE A 198 27.82 -27.03 22.16
C ILE A 198 28.00 -28.55 22.37
N SER A 199 27.15 -29.37 21.75
CA SER A 199 27.24 -30.83 21.91
C SER A 199 28.55 -31.42 21.36
N LEU A 200 29.12 -30.82 20.33
CA LEU A 200 30.45 -31.19 19.80
C LEU A 200 31.58 -30.73 20.75
N MET A 201 31.45 -29.58 21.40
CA MET A 201 32.42 -29.12 22.41
C MET A 201 32.40 -30.00 23.66
N GLU A 202 31.22 -30.31 24.18
CA GLU A 202 31.05 -31.18 25.37
C GLU A 202 31.64 -32.58 25.12
N LYS A 203 31.35 -33.17 23.94
CA LYS A 203 31.96 -34.46 23.59
C LYS A 203 33.46 -34.38 23.37
N GLY A 204 33.98 -33.29 22.83
CA GLY A 204 35.38 -33.04 22.69
C GLY A 204 36.12 -32.92 24.06
N GLU A 205 35.46 -32.30 25.03
CA GLU A 205 35.98 -32.20 26.41
C GLU A 205 35.91 -33.58 27.12
N GLU A 206 34.84 -34.36 26.93
CA GLU A 206 34.68 -35.70 27.47
C GLU A 206 35.76 -36.65 26.93
N VAL A 207 36.06 -36.61 25.64
CA VAL A 207 37.15 -37.32 25.00
C VAL A 207 38.49 -36.93 25.58
N LYS A 208 38.74 -35.60 25.77
CA LYS A 208 39.98 -35.10 26.36
C LYS A 208 40.16 -35.54 27.79
N ALA A 209 39.12 -35.48 28.62
CA ALA A 209 39.14 -35.92 30.02
C ALA A 209 39.43 -37.45 30.14
N THR A 210 38.84 -38.22 29.22
CA THR A 210 39.09 -39.67 29.16
C THR A 210 40.54 -39.97 28.77
N PHE A 211 41.18 -39.15 27.96
CA PHE A 211 42.61 -39.26 27.58
C PHE A 211 43.54 -38.90 28.73
N GLU A 212 43.22 -37.90 29.54
CA GLU A 212 44.05 -37.46 30.66
C GLU A 212 44.03 -38.46 31.85
N ASP A 213 42.86 -39.09 32.11
CA ASP A 213 42.66 -40.00 33.27
C ASP A 213 43.26 -41.37 33.04
N GLN A 214 43.39 -41.80 31.76
CA GLN A 214 43.82 -43.16 31.40
C GLN A 214 45.30 -43.32 30.95
N LYS A 215 46.16 -42.34 31.25
CA LYS A 215 47.58 -42.36 30.86
C LYS A 215 48.35 -43.53 31.51
N THR A 216 47.70 -44.44 32.23
CA THR A 216 48.37 -45.48 33.06
C THR A 216 47.95 -46.92 32.79
N SER A 217 46.98 -47.30 31.96
CA SER A 217 46.69 -48.72 31.67
C SER A 217 45.79 -48.95 30.45
N ILE A 218 46.24 -49.81 29.58
CA ILE A 218 45.53 -50.63 28.57
C ILE A 218 45.18 -50.00 27.26
N ASN A 219 45.99 -50.25 26.21
CA ASN A 219 45.85 -49.70 24.86
C ASN A 219 44.63 -50.21 24.07
N GLU A 220 44.14 -51.42 24.23
CA GLU A 220 43.04 -51.97 23.40
C GLU A 220 41.65 -51.41 23.74
N LEU A 221 41.33 -51.20 25.01
CA LEU A 221 40.06 -50.58 25.43
C LEU A 221 39.98 -49.07 25.12
N LEU A 222 41.13 -48.43 24.98
CA LEU A 222 41.23 -47.05 24.59
C LEU A 222 40.91 -46.83 23.09
N ASP A 223 41.43 -47.68 22.25
CA ASP A 223 41.20 -47.62 20.81
C ASP A 223 39.74 -47.86 20.45
N GLU A 224 39.03 -48.78 21.15
CA GLU A 224 37.60 -49.03 20.96
C GLU A 224 36.74 -47.81 21.35
N LYS A 225 37.00 -47.17 22.51
CA LYS A 225 36.30 -46.00 22.99
C LYS A 225 36.54 -44.76 22.11
N ILE A 226 37.74 -44.58 21.58
CA ILE A 226 38.10 -43.51 20.66
C ILE A 226 37.36 -43.71 19.34
N SER A 227 37.36 -44.93 18.80
CA SER A 227 36.64 -45.28 17.56
C SER A 227 35.13 -45.04 17.71
N ASP A 228 34.52 -45.37 18.84
CA ASP A 228 33.11 -45.13 19.13
C ASP A 228 32.78 -43.60 19.25
N ALA A 229 33.67 -42.84 19.87
CA ALA A 229 33.52 -41.41 19.98
C ALA A 229 33.68 -40.69 18.62
N GLU A 230 34.67 -41.11 17.82
CA GLU A 230 34.85 -40.64 16.44
C GLU A 230 33.65 -40.96 15.56
N ASN A 231 33.14 -42.18 15.59
CA ASN A 231 31.95 -42.61 14.86
C ASN A 231 30.69 -41.80 15.29
N SER A 232 30.56 -41.53 16.57
CA SER A 232 29.48 -40.68 17.10
C SER A 232 29.57 -39.22 16.62
N ILE A 233 30.78 -38.67 16.57
CA ILE A 233 31.04 -37.30 16.03
C ILE A 233 30.75 -37.24 14.54
N VAL A 234 31.18 -38.24 13.77
CA VAL A 234 30.91 -38.32 12.33
C VAL A 234 29.40 -38.41 12.05
N LYS A 235 28.67 -39.21 12.82
CA LYS A 235 27.22 -39.37 12.70
C LYS A 235 26.48 -38.07 13.07
N LEU A 236 26.93 -37.36 14.12
CA LEU A 236 26.38 -36.05 14.47
C LEU A 236 26.63 -35.02 13.36
N LYS A 237 27.84 -34.96 12.80
CA LYS A 237 28.15 -34.04 11.69
C LYS A 237 27.32 -34.36 10.45
N SER A 238 27.09 -35.60 10.12
CA SER A 238 26.26 -35.98 8.95
C SER A 238 24.80 -35.57 9.13
N ASN A 239 24.22 -35.84 10.30
CA ASN A 239 22.84 -35.43 10.64
C ASN A 239 22.68 -33.91 10.68
N LEU A 240 23.67 -33.18 11.22
CA LEU A 240 23.72 -31.72 11.22
C LEU A 240 23.72 -31.20 9.77
N ASN A 241 24.59 -31.71 8.92
CA ASN A 241 24.69 -31.28 7.54
C ASN A 241 23.40 -31.52 6.77
N GLU A 242 22.77 -32.68 6.95
CA GLU A 242 21.49 -33.00 6.32
C GLU A 242 20.37 -32.05 6.77
N LYS A 243 20.20 -31.85 8.09
CA LYS A 243 19.19 -30.96 8.65
C LYS A 243 19.39 -29.48 8.22
N THR A 244 20.65 -29.05 8.28
CA THR A 244 21.00 -27.68 7.90
C THR A 244 20.85 -27.46 6.39
N SER A 245 21.19 -28.43 5.55
CA SER A 245 21.03 -28.33 4.10
C SER A 245 19.57 -28.23 3.70
N LYS A 246 18.68 -29.00 4.36
CA LYS A 246 17.23 -28.91 4.13
C LYS A 246 16.67 -27.55 4.50
N LEU A 247 17.01 -27.02 5.68
CA LEU A 247 16.57 -25.69 6.11
C LEU A 247 17.09 -24.58 5.18
N LYS A 248 18.32 -24.70 4.70
CA LYS A 248 18.89 -23.75 3.71
C LYS A 248 18.16 -23.80 2.39
N SER A 249 17.86 -25.01 1.87
CA SER A 249 17.10 -25.18 0.64
C SER A 249 15.70 -24.60 0.74
N ASP A 250 15.01 -24.85 1.86
CA ASP A 250 13.68 -24.25 2.11
C ASP A 250 13.77 -22.71 2.17
N ARG A 251 14.79 -22.15 2.83
CA ARG A 251 15.01 -20.71 2.88
C ARG A 251 15.26 -20.11 1.49
N GLU A 252 16.07 -20.76 0.67
CA GLU A 252 16.34 -20.33 -0.72
C GLU A 252 15.07 -20.32 -1.55
N LEU A 253 14.24 -21.37 -1.46
CA LEU A 253 12.95 -21.44 -2.14
C LEU A 253 12.01 -20.27 -1.75
N TYR A 254 11.92 -19.95 -0.46
CA TYR A 254 11.13 -18.80 -0.01
C TYR A 254 11.74 -17.47 -0.44
N THR A 255 13.05 -17.35 -0.50
CA THR A 255 13.74 -16.15 -0.99
C THR A 255 13.45 -15.90 -2.47
N GLU A 256 13.51 -16.94 -3.29
CA GLU A 256 13.17 -16.87 -4.72
C GLU A 256 11.71 -16.46 -4.93
N LYS A 257 10.77 -17.03 -4.16
CA LYS A 257 9.35 -16.65 -4.18
C LYS A 257 9.14 -15.18 -3.78
N LEU A 258 9.88 -14.70 -2.79
CA LEU A 258 9.83 -13.30 -2.36
C LEU A 258 10.31 -12.38 -3.47
N GLU A 259 11.42 -12.72 -4.10
CA GLU A 259 11.99 -11.95 -5.21
C GLU A 259 11.04 -11.93 -6.42
N ASP A 260 10.41 -13.03 -6.76
CA ASP A 260 9.41 -13.09 -7.83
C ASP A 260 8.22 -12.16 -7.55
N LEU A 261 7.66 -12.21 -6.34
CA LEU A 261 6.57 -11.31 -5.93
C LEU A 261 6.96 -9.83 -5.98
N MET A 262 8.21 -9.49 -5.68
CA MET A 262 8.70 -8.11 -5.66
C MET A 262 9.10 -7.60 -7.04
N ASN A 263 9.58 -8.47 -7.94
CA ASN A 263 10.10 -8.11 -9.26
C ASN A 263 9.01 -8.09 -10.34
N ASN A 264 7.90 -8.80 -10.15
CA ASN A 264 6.83 -8.95 -11.13
C ASN A 264 5.58 -8.12 -10.74
N PRO A 265 5.59 -6.79 -10.99
CA PRO A 265 4.44 -5.96 -10.70
C PRO A 265 3.27 -6.31 -11.63
N PHE A 266 2.06 -6.40 -11.08
CA PHE A 266 0.85 -6.58 -11.87
C PHE A 266 0.45 -5.30 -12.60
N PHE A 267 -0.42 -5.44 -13.62
CA PHE A 267 -0.95 -4.30 -14.38
C PHE A 267 -1.60 -3.26 -13.44
N GLY A 268 -1.25 -1.98 -13.63
CA GLY A 268 -1.75 -0.88 -12.81
C GLY A 268 -0.99 -0.62 -11.50
N GLN A 269 -0.22 -1.56 -10.97
CA GLN A 269 0.50 -1.40 -9.70
C GLN A 269 1.51 -0.23 -9.71
N LYS A 270 2.33 -0.14 -10.76
CA LYS A 270 3.31 0.96 -10.90
C LYS A 270 2.61 2.31 -10.97
N ARG A 271 1.47 2.41 -11.71
CA ARG A 271 0.66 3.61 -11.77
C ARG A 271 0.17 4.00 -10.38
N LEU A 272 -0.45 3.06 -9.66
CA LEU A 272 -1.02 3.28 -8.34
C LEU A 272 0.03 3.80 -7.35
N LEU A 273 1.18 3.14 -7.26
CA LEU A 273 2.26 3.55 -6.36
C LEU A 273 2.91 4.87 -6.78
N LYS A 274 2.97 5.18 -8.07
CA LYS A 274 3.46 6.47 -8.57
C LYS A 274 2.44 7.59 -8.32
N ALA A 275 1.15 7.32 -8.46
CA ALA A 275 0.08 8.27 -8.17
C ALA A 275 0.06 8.70 -6.71
N PHE A 276 0.33 7.77 -5.80
CA PHE A 276 0.26 7.98 -4.36
C PHE A 276 1.60 7.62 -3.68
N PRO A 277 2.63 8.46 -3.80
CA PRO A 277 3.95 8.19 -3.22
C PRO A 277 3.89 8.05 -1.69
N ASN A 278 3.00 8.79 -1.03
CA ASN A 278 2.80 8.78 0.41
C ASN A 278 1.80 7.71 0.89
N LEU A 279 1.41 6.78 0.01
CA LEU A 279 0.54 5.67 0.37
C LEU A 279 1.15 4.86 1.52
N LYS A 280 0.38 4.67 2.60
CA LYS A 280 0.80 3.89 3.78
C LYS A 280 -0.15 2.72 3.98
N SER A 281 0.39 1.51 4.10
CA SER A 281 -0.41 0.36 4.55
C SER A 281 -0.48 0.34 6.06
N THR A 282 -1.67 0.17 6.64
CA THR A 282 -1.84 0.09 8.09
C THR A 282 -1.29 -1.21 8.67
N ASN A 283 -1.29 -2.29 7.90
CA ASN A 283 -0.90 -3.62 8.36
C ASN A 283 0.50 -4.03 7.89
N TYR A 284 0.98 -3.50 6.73
CA TYR A 284 2.19 -3.95 6.05
C TYR A 284 3.03 -2.75 5.58
N ALA A 285 3.25 -1.77 6.48
CA ALA A 285 3.94 -0.52 6.15
C ALA A 285 5.38 -0.78 5.65
N HIS A 286 6.13 -1.63 6.35
CA HIS A 286 7.49 -1.98 5.97
C HIS A 286 7.55 -2.69 4.61
N ASP A 287 6.69 -3.68 4.40
CA ASP A 287 6.66 -4.46 3.16
C ASP A 287 6.28 -3.60 1.95
N LEU A 288 5.38 -2.62 2.15
CA LEU A 288 5.01 -1.65 1.11
C LEU A 288 6.20 -0.74 0.74
N GLU A 289 6.96 -0.25 1.72
CA GLU A 289 8.13 0.59 1.44
C GLU A 289 9.25 -0.19 0.73
N GLU A 290 9.50 -1.43 1.12
CA GLU A 290 10.46 -2.30 0.42
C GLU A 290 10.00 -2.60 -1.02
N LEU A 291 8.71 -2.86 -1.22
CA LEU A 291 8.13 -3.06 -2.55
C LEU A 291 8.26 -1.80 -3.42
N LYS A 292 7.98 -0.61 -2.88
CA LYS A 292 8.18 0.67 -3.59
C LYS A 292 9.66 0.86 -3.98
N LYS A 293 10.59 0.65 -3.05
CA LYS A 293 12.03 0.74 -3.33
C LYS A 293 12.42 -0.18 -4.49
N LYS A 294 11.97 -1.44 -4.48
CA LYS A 294 12.30 -2.42 -5.51
C LYS A 294 11.72 -2.02 -6.88
N ILE A 295 10.44 -1.62 -6.93
CA ILE A 295 9.75 -1.24 -8.17
C ILE A 295 10.35 0.01 -8.82
N PHE A 296 10.84 0.98 -8.03
CA PHE A 296 11.35 2.26 -8.52
C PHE A 296 12.88 2.35 -8.55
N LYS A 297 13.63 1.42 -7.95
CA LYS A 297 15.10 1.37 -7.97
C LYS A 297 15.65 0.85 -9.30
N ASN A 298 14.83 0.16 -10.10
CA ASN A 298 15.21 -0.38 -11.42
C ASN A 298 14.99 0.65 -12.57
N LYS A 299 15.27 1.93 -12.28
CA LYS A 299 15.29 2.99 -13.29
C LYS A 299 16.67 3.62 -13.41
#